data_8af58863a06d6d4f0239d96e467c11cf
#
_entry.id   8af58863a06d6d4f0239d96e467c11cf
#
_cell.length_a   1.000
_cell.length_b   1.000
_cell.length_c   1.000
_cell.angle_alpha   90.00
_cell.angle_beta   90.00
_cell.angle_gamma   90.00
#
_symmetry.space_group_name_H-M   'P 1'
#
loop_
_entity.id
_entity.type
_entity.pdbx_description
1 polymer ?
#
loop_
_entity_poly.entity_id
_entity_poly.type
_entity_poly.pdbx_seq_one_letter_code
_entity_poly.pdbx_strand_id
1 'polypeptide(L)'
;MAQERLMFAHAVEALFERAFRGEMTERCKVRLRLAGLDLDRPLLPAYPIAVWLAALEITVAELLPHLPREEAFRQTGARLLRGYVHTLMGRANFSLLRLLGPVRALQRLSAHLRANNNFQETRLTQLGPTEWELWINTAVSEPAYYEGLLQAALEEVGVKNPRVGAGVRTDDGCTYRVTWGPQPLETAPPMEDRL
;
A
#
# COMPACT_ATOMS: atom_id res chain seq x y z
N MET A 1 -5.89 22.25 18.10
CA MET A 1 -5.58 20.85 18.45
C MET A 1 -5.39 20.09 17.13
N ALA A 2 -4.30 19.31 16.98
CA ALA A 2 -4.13 18.49 15.78
C ALA A 2 -5.22 17.41 15.75
N GLN A 3 -5.85 17.22 14.59
CA GLN A 3 -6.86 16.19 14.39
C GLN A 3 -6.22 14.81 14.57
N GLU A 4 -6.86 13.93 15.33
CA GLU A 4 -6.39 12.56 15.52
C GLU A 4 -6.36 11.82 14.17
N ARG A 5 -5.25 11.14 13.88
CA ARG A 5 -5.09 10.33 12.68
C ARG A 5 -5.72 8.96 12.89
N LEU A 6 -6.70 8.63 12.06
CA LEU A 6 -7.52 7.43 12.16
C LEU A 6 -7.42 6.58 10.90
N MET A 7 -7.29 5.27 11.09
CA MET A 7 -7.48 4.25 10.07
C MET A 7 -8.89 3.68 10.19
N PHE A 8 -9.66 3.64 9.11
CA PHE A 8 -11.04 3.18 9.12
C PHE A 8 -11.17 1.65 9.05
N ALA A 9 -12.30 1.12 9.53
CA ALA A 9 -12.59 -0.31 9.59
C ALA A 9 -12.33 -1.05 8.28
N HIS A 10 -12.56 -0.41 7.13
CA HIS A 10 -12.37 -1.03 5.81
C HIS A 10 -10.94 -1.52 5.55
N ALA A 11 -9.92 -0.79 6.04
CA ALA A 11 -8.54 -1.21 5.93
C ALA A 11 -8.25 -2.41 6.83
N VAL A 12 -8.82 -2.41 8.04
CA VAL A 12 -8.70 -3.52 9.01
C VAL A 12 -9.39 -4.78 8.46
N GLU A 13 -10.63 -4.66 7.97
CA GLU A 13 -11.36 -5.74 7.30
C GLU A 13 -10.53 -6.31 6.14
N ALA A 14 -10.04 -5.44 5.26
CA ALA A 14 -9.28 -5.83 4.09
C ALA A 14 -8.03 -6.65 4.43
N LEU A 15 -7.28 -6.21 5.43
CA LEU A 15 -6.03 -6.88 5.80
C LEU A 15 -6.29 -8.16 6.62
N PHE A 16 -7.08 -8.08 7.68
CA PHE A 16 -7.18 -9.15 8.67
C PHE A 16 -8.31 -10.13 8.38
N GLU A 17 -9.47 -9.66 7.92
CA GLU A 17 -10.62 -10.52 7.65
C GLU A 17 -10.65 -11.07 6.22
N ARG A 18 -9.90 -10.46 5.29
CA ARG A 18 -9.83 -10.92 3.89
C ARG A 18 -8.48 -11.51 3.55
N ALA A 19 -7.41 -10.69 3.65
CA ALA A 19 -6.10 -11.09 3.14
C ALA A 19 -5.39 -12.14 4.00
N PHE A 20 -5.43 -12.00 5.32
CA PHE A 20 -4.74 -12.91 6.26
C PHE A 20 -5.68 -13.87 7.01
N ARG A 21 -6.96 -13.91 6.67
CA ARG A 21 -7.96 -14.71 7.43
C ARG A 21 -7.53 -16.15 7.71
N GLY A 22 -6.97 -16.84 6.72
CA GLY A 22 -6.57 -18.24 6.82
C GLY A 22 -5.20 -18.48 7.46
N GLU A 23 -4.44 -17.41 7.70
CA GLU A 23 -3.06 -17.47 8.21
C GLU A 23 -2.96 -16.97 9.66
N MET A 24 -4.06 -16.43 10.21
CA MET A 24 -4.10 -15.81 11.53
C MET A 24 -3.96 -16.85 12.65
N THR A 25 -2.84 -16.79 13.39
CA THR A 25 -2.60 -17.64 14.55
C THR A 25 -3.21 -17.05 15.82
N GLU A 26 -3.52 -17.89 16.81
CA GLU A 26 -4.02 -17.40 18.12
C GLU A 26 -2.98 -16.47 18.79
N ARG A 27 -1.71 -16.77 18.67
CA ARG A 27 -0.64 -15.89 19.17
C ARG A 27 -0.68 -14.50 18.52
N CYS A 28 -0.88 -14.43 17.20
CA CYS A 28 -1.03 -13.18 16.48
C CYS A 28 -2.25 -12.41 16.97
N LYS A 29 -3.41 -13.05 17.10
CA LYS A 29 -4.64 -12.42 17.62
C LYS A 29 -4.47 -11.86 19.04
N VAL A 30 -3.82 -12.61 19.95
CA VAL A 30 -3.55 -12.12 21.31
C VAL A 30 -2.68 -10.86 21.27
N ARG A 31 -1.62 -10.83 20.44
CA ARG A 31 -0.77 -9.65 20.32
C ARG A 31 -1.51 -8.45 19.72
N LEU A 32 -2.33 -8.67 18.69
CA LEU A 32 -3.17 -7.64 18.09
C LEU A 32 -4.15 -7.06 19.11
N ARG A 33 -4.80 -7.91 19.93
CA ARG A 33 -5.70 -7.48 21.01
C ARG A 33 -4.99 -6.61 22.03
N LEU A 34 -3.79 -6.99 22.45
CA LEU A 34 -2.97 -6.20 23.38
C LEU A 34 -2.56 -4.86 22.78
N ALA A 35 -2.42 -4.77 21.48
CA ALA A 35 -2.14 -3.52 20.75
C ALA A 35 -3.40 -2.67 20.48
N GLY A 36 -4.59 -3.12 20.89
CA GLY A 36 -5.84 -2.39 20.74
C GLY A 36 -6.70 -2.83 19.54
N LEU A 37 -6.32 -3.90 18.83
CA LEU A 37 -7.09 -4.47 17.72
C LEU A 37 -7.60 -5.86 18.10
N ASP A 38 -8.85 -5.96 18.54
CA ASP A 38 -9.52 -7.22 18.90
C ASP A 38 -10.33 -7.74 17.70
N LEU A 39 -9.79 -8.79 17.03
CA LEU A 39 -10.42 -9.41 15.85
C LEU A 39 -11.53 -10.44 16.21
N ASP A 40 -11.68 -10.78 17.49
CA ASP A 40 -12.76 -11.66 17.95
C ASP A 40 -14.04 -10.88 18.30
N ARG A 41 -14.02 -9.56 18.13
CA ARG A 41 -15.16 -8.65 18.29
C ARG A 41 -15.49 -7.92 17.00
N PRO A 42 -16.71 -7.39 16.87
CA PRO A 42 -17.04 -6.50 15.76
C PRO A 42 -16.03 -5.35 15.68
N LEU A 43 -15.56 -5.06 14.46
CA LEU A 43 -14.61 -3.98 14.24
C LEU A 43 -15.20 -2.62 14.66
N LEU A 44 -14.37 -1.80 15.28
CA LEU A 44 -14.71 -0.39 15.54
C LEU A 44 -14.74 0.37 14.21
N PRO A 45 -15.52 1.45 14.08
CA PRO A 45 -15.57 2.25 12.86
C PRO A 45 -14.22 2.80 12.43
N ALA A 46 -13.34 3.08 13.40
CA ALA A 46 -11.99 3.59 13.17
C ALA A 46 -11.06 3.23 14.33
N TYR A 47 -9.76 3.23 14.04
CA TYR A 47 -8.68 2.94 14.99
C TYR A 47 -7.63 4.05 14.93
N PRO A 48 -7.03 4.45 16.07
CA PRO A 48 -5.89 5.36 16.09
C PRO A 48 -4.75 4.82 15.20
N ILE A 49 -4.03 5.71 14.54
CA ILE A 49 -2.92 5.31 13.65
C ILE A 49 -1.87 4.48 14.39
N ALA A 50 -1.63 4.75 15.67
CA ALA A 50 -0.69 3.97 16.48
C ALA A 50 -1.08 2.49 16.58
N VAL A 51 -2.39 2.19 16.72
CA VAL A 51 -2.91 0.82 16.74
C VAL A 51 -2.66 0.14 15.39
N TRP A 52 -2.92 0.85 14.28
CA TRP A 52 -2.67 0.34 12.94
C TRP A 52 -1.20 0.02 12.71
N LEU A 53 -0.29 0.94 13.07
CA LEU A 53 1.15 0.73 12.91
C LEU A 53 1.65 -0.46 13.74
N ALA A 54 1.20 -0.58 15.00
CA ALA A 54 1.51 -1.73 15.83
C ALA A 54 0.97 -3.03 15.23
N ALA A 55 -0.24 -3.01 14.66
CA ALA A 55 -0.83 -4.17 14.01
C ALA A 55 -0.03 -4.62 12.78
N LEU A 56 0.47 -3.69 11.96
CA LEU A 56 1.35 -4.02 10.83
C LEU A 56 2.65 -4.69 11.30
N GLU A 57 3.32 -4.14 12.32
CA GLU A 57 4.55 -4.72 12.88
C GLU A 57 4.31 -6.14 13.44
N ILE A 58 3.20 -6.33 14.16
CA ILE A 58 2.82 -7.66 14.68
C ILE A 58 2.58 -8.62 13.52
N THR A 59 1.87 -8.19 12.48
CA THR A 59 1.56 -9.01 11.30
C THR A 59 2.83 -9.49 10.61
N VAL A 60 3.75 -8.57 10.35
CA VAL A 60 5.04 -8.89 9.72
C VAL A 60 5.82 -9.88 10.57
N ALA A 61 5.93 -9.62 11.89
CA ALA A 61 6.70 -10.46 12.80
C ALA A 61 6.12 -11.85 13.02
N GLU A 62 4.79 -12.00 13.02
CA GLU A 62 4.11 -13.26 13.34
C GLU A 62 3.74 -14.09 12.11
N LEU A 63 3.38 -13.46 11.00
CA LEU A 63 2.87 -14.15 9.82
C LEU A 63 3.89 -14.26 8.68
N LEU A 64 4.90 -13.38 8.66
CA LEU A 64 5.93 -13.34 7.63
C LEU A 64 7.37 -13.38 8.19
N PRO A 65 7.65 -14.16 9.27
CA PRO A 65 8.95 -14.12 9.95
C PRO A 65 10.11 -14.67 9.10
N HIS A 66 9.80 -15.38 8.02
CA HIS A 66 10.76 -15.99 7.10
C HIS A 66 11.24 -15.03 6.02
N LEU A 67 10.62 -13.86 5.89
CA LEU A 67 10.97 -12.85 4.89
C LEU A 67 11.86 -11.76 5.49
N PRO A 68 12.76 -11.17 4.69
CA PRO A 68 13.39 -9.90 5.05
C PRO A 68 12.31 -8.85 5.33
N ARG A 69 12.57 -7.94 6.30
CA ARG A 69 11.61 -6.94 6.75
C ARG A 69 10.97 -6.14 5.61
N GLU A 70 11.79 -5.64 4.71
CA GLU A 70 11.34 -4.88 3.54
C GLU A 70 10.33 -5.69 2.70
N GLU A 71 10.67 -6.94 2.37
CA GLU A 71 9.81 -7.81 1.57
C GLU A 71 8.52 -8.18 2.32
N ALA A 72 8.58 -8.40 3.63
CA ALA A 72 7.40 -8.67 4.45
C ALA A 72 6.43 -7.48 4.44
N PHE A 73 6.93 -6.24 4.52
CA PHE A 73 6.09 -5.05 4.38
C PHE A 73 5.55 -4.88 2.98
N ARG A 74 6.35 -5.14 1.93
CA ARG A 74 5.91 -5.11 0.53
C ARG A 74 4.74 -6.07 0.32
N GLN A 75 4.87 -7.30 0.77
CA GLN A 75 3.79 -8.28 0.69
C GLN A 75 2.57 -7.89 1.50
N THR A 76 2.76 -7.31 2.69
CA THR A 76 1.63 -6.83 3.52
C THR A 76 0.85 -5.73 2.81
N GLY A 77 1.53 -4.77 2.17
CA GLY A 77 0.89 -3.72 1.37
C GLY A 77 0.11 -4.28 0.17
N ALA A 78 0.72 -5.21 -0.57
CA ALA A 78 0.06 -5.89 -1.69
C ALA A 78 -1.16 -6.70 -1.24
N ARG A 79 -1.05 -7.43 -0.12
CA ARG A 79 -2.16 -8.20 0.47
C ARG A 79 -3.29 -7.31 0.97
N LEU A 80 -2.97 -6.15 1.58
CA LEU A 80 -4.00 -5.18 1.96
C LEU A 80 -4.85 -4.79 0.76
N LEU A 81 -4.23 -4.44 -0.35
CA LEU A 81 -4.97 -4.04 -1.54
C LEU A 81 -5.81 -5.18 -2.10
N ARG A 82 -5.23 -6.37 -2.25
CA ARG A 82 -5.98 -7.54 -2.74
C ARG A 82 -7.15 -7.88 -1.83
N GLY A 83 -6.97 -7.80 -0.50
CA GLY A 83 -8.07 -7.94 0.46
C GLY A 83 -9.15 -6.87 0.29
N TYR A 84 -8.73 -5.61 0.08
CA TYR A 84 -9.64 -4.48 -0.12
C TYR A 84 -10.52 -4.67 -1.37
N VAL A 85 -9.95 -5.13 -2.48
CA VAL A 85 -10.71 -5.42 -3.72
C VAL A 85 -11.84 -6.44 -3.49
N HIS A 86 -11.72 -7.30 -2.48
CA HIS A 86 -12.75 -8.27 -2.11
C HIS A 86 -13.79 -7.75 -1.11
N THR A 87 -13.63 -6.55 -0.56
CA THR A 87 -14.67 -5.89 0.23
C THR A 87 -15.79 -5.34 -0.67
N LEU A 88 -16.95 -5.03 -0.10
CA LEU A 88 -18.05 -4.43 -0.87
C LEU A 88 -17.62 -3.09 -1.50
N MET A 89 -16.98 -2.23 -0.71
CA MET A 89 -16.50 -0.91 -1.14
C MET A 89 -15.40 -1.04 -2.21
N GLY A 90 -14.44 -1.94 -2.00
CA GLY A 90 -13.33 -2.17 -2.92
C GLY A 90 -13.80 -2.67 -4.28
N ARG A 91 -14.75 -3.63 -4.33
CA ARG A 91 -15.33 -4.12 -5.58
C ARG A 91 -15.97 -2.99 -6.40
N ALA A 92 -16.78 -2.15 -5.76
CA ALA A 92 -17.42 -1.02 -6.44
C ALA A 92 -16.37 -0.05 -7.00
N ASN A 93 -15.36 0.32 -6.20
CA ASN A 93 -14.30 1.25 -6.59
C ASN A 93 -13.46 0.69 -7.75
N PHE A 94 -12.98 -0.55 -7.63
CA PHE A 94 -12.09 -1.13 -8.65
C PHE A 94 -12.81 -1.51 -9.94
N SER A 95 -14.10 -1.83 -9.90
CA SER A 95 -14.90 -1.98 -11.13
C SER A 95 -14.90 -0.71 -11.97
N LEU A 96 -15.06 0.44 -11.34
CA LEU A 96 -14.98 1.75 -12.02
C LEU A 96 -13.55 2.05 -12.49
N LEU A 97 -12.52 1.84 -11.63
CA LEU A 97 -11.14 2.16 -11.95
C LEU A 97 -10.59 1.35 -13.12
N ARG A 98 -10.97 0.09 -13.26
CA ARG A 98 -10.61 -0.75 -14.43
C ARG A 98 -11.10 -0.14 -15.75
N LEU A 99 -12.26 0.48 -15.76
CA LEU A 99 -12.80 1.17 -16.94
C LEU A 99 -12.07 2.48 -17.24
N LEU A 100 -11.58 3.18 -16.21
CA LEU A 100 -10.93 4.47 -16.34
C LEU A 100 -9.44 4.37 -16.72
N GLY A 101 -8.82 3.24 -16.48
CA GLY A 101 -7.41 2.98 -16.74
C GLY A 101 -6.44 3.56 -15.70
N PRO A 102 -5.14 3.25 -15.83
CA PRO A 102 -4.13 3.48 -14.78
C PRO A 102 -3.90 4.95 -14.45
N VAL A 103 -3.87 5.82 -15.45
CA VAL A 103 -3.63 7.27 -15.23
C VAL A 103 -4.72 7.87 -14.33
N ARG A 104 -5.98 7.59 -14.63
CA ARG A 104 -7.11 8.10 -13.82
C ARG A 104 -7.18 7.41 -12.45
N ALA A 105 -6.73 6.16 -12.36
CA ALA A 105 -6.61 5.46 -11.08
C ALA A 105 -5.60 6.17 -10.17
N LEU A 106 -4.41 6.51 -10.68
CA LEU A 106 -3.41 7.29 -9.93
C LEU A 106 -3.94 8.69 -9.54
N GLN A 107 -4.58 9.40 -10.46
CA GLN A 107 -5.15 10.72 -10.19
C GLN A 107 -6.21 10.70 -9.07
N ARG A 108 -6.90 9.57 -8.90
CA ARG A 108 -7.92 9.38 -7.85
C ARG A 108 -7.40 8.75 -6.57
N LEU A 109 -6.11 8.40 -6.53
CA LEU A 109 -5.51 7.68 -5.41
C LEU A 109 -5.73 8.38 -4.06
N SER A 110 -5.58 9.70 -4.01
CA SER A 110 -5.81 10.49 -2.78
C SER A 110 -7.22 10.30 -2.23
N ALA A 111 -8.23 10.31 -3.10
CA ALA A 111 -9.62 10.07 -2.70
C ALA A 111 -9.83 8.63 -2.19
N HIS A 112 -9.18 7.65 -2.82
CA HIS A 112 -9.28 6.25 -2.39
C HIS A 112 -8.57 5.99 -1.07
N LEU A 113 -7.42 6.63 -0.82
CA LEU A 113 -6.74 6.55 0.47
C LEU A 113 -7.59 7.17 1.58
N ARG A 114 -8.21 8.34 1.32
CA ARG A 114 -9.11 9.00 2.29
C ARG A 114 -10.39 8.21 2.58
N ALA A 115 -10.81 7.31 1.71
CA ALA A 115 -11.89 6.38 2.04
C ALA A 115 -11.50 5.36 3.14
N ASN A 116 -10.20 5.16 3.38
CA ASN A 116 -9.66 4.22 4.36
C ASN A 116 -9.03 4.90 5.59
N ASN A 117 -8.81 6.22 5.55
CA ASN A 117 -8.23 7.00 6.66
C ASN A 117 -8.52 8.50 6.49
N ASN A 118 -8.28 9.30 7.53
CA ASN A 118 -8.57 10.74 7.53
C ASN A 118 -7.33 11.63 7.35
N PHE A 119 -6.15 11.07 7.09
CA PHE A 119 -4.90 11.84 7.14
C PHE A 119 -4.03 11.72 5.90
N GLN A 120 -4.21 10.70 5.05
CA GLN A 120 -3.33 10.49 3.91
C GLN A 120 -3.56 11.52 2.80
N GLU A 121 -2.46 12.06 2.32
CA GLU A 121 -2.39 13.00 1.20
C GLU A 121 -1.42 12.48 0.15
N THR A 122 -1.66 12.81 -1.11
CA THR A 122 -0.78 12.49 -2.21
C THR A 122 -0.58 13.69 -3.12
N ARG A 123 0.60 13.75 -3.73
CA ARG A 123 0.90 14.67 -4.84
C ARG A 123 1.42 13.84 -6.00
N LEU A 124 0.87 14.07 -7.17
CA LEU A 124 1.18 13.28 -8.36
C LEU A 124 1.76 14.20 -9.44
N THR A 125 2.93 13.83 -9.96
CA THR A 125 3.61 14.54 -11.05
C THR A 125 3.80 13.59 -12.21
N GLN A 126 3.35 13.96 -13.39
CA GLN A 126 3.59 13.20 -14.61
C GLN A 126 4.98 13.51 -15.15
N LEU A 127 5.78 12.49 -15.41
CA LEU A 127 7.12 12.59 -15.97
C LEU A 127 7.17 12.12 -17.42
N GLY A 128 6.23 11.26 -17.80
CA GLY A 128 6.07 10.71 -19.12
C GLY A 128 4.72 10.03 -19.30
N PRO A 129 4.42 9.49 -20.49
CA PRO A 129 3.12 8.83 -20.74
C PRO A 129 2.81 7.67 -19.79
N THR A 130 3.84 6.94 -19.38
CA THR A 130 3.75 5.77 -18.49
C THR A 130 4.67 5.89 -17.29
N GLU A 131 5.06 7.12 -16.93
CA GLU A 131 6.02 7.40 -15.89
C GLU A 131 5.55 8.54 -15.03
N TRP A 132 5.49 8.30 -13.70
CA TRP A 132 4.91 9.21 -12.73
C TRP A 132 5.74 9.24 -11.46
N GLU A 133 5.73 10.37 -10.79
CA GLU A 133 6.21 10.55 -9.45
C GLU A 133 5.04 10.76 -8.52
N LEU A 134 4.96 9.98 -7.45
CA LEU A 134 3.90 10.02 -6.46
C LEU A 134 4.51 10.26 -5.08
N TRP A 135 4.23 11.41 -4.48
CA TRP A 135 4.54 11.66 -3.09
C TRP A 135 3.34 11.27 -2.21
N ILE A 136 3.62 10.60 -1.08
CA ILE A 136 2.64 10.23 -0.05
C ILE A 136 3.16 10.70 1.30
N ASN A 137 2.32 11.41 2.09
CA ASN A 137 2.60 11.67 3.48
C ASN A 137 2.43 10.37 4.28
N THR A 138 3.49 9.62 4.46
CA THR A 138 3.40 8.28 5.04
C THR A 138 3.44 8.31 6.57
N ALA A 139 2.64 7.44 7.19
CA ALA A 139 2.76 7.09 8.60
C ALA A 139 3.52 5.75 8.79
N VAL A 140 3.57 4.90 7.76
CA VAL A 140 4.27 3.61 7.80
C VAL A 140 5.76 3.84 7.62
N SER A 141 6.57 3.32 8.54
CA SER A 141 8.02 3.53 8.56
C SER A 141 8.74 2.83 7.40
N GLU A 142 8.18 1.77 6.86
CA GLU A 142 8.77 0.98 5.78
C GLU A 142 8.16 1.35 4.42
N PRO A 143 8.92 2.01 3.51
CA PRO A 143 8.42 2.44 2.21
C PRO A 143 7.91 1.29 1.34
N ALA A 144 8.51 0.10 1.45
CA ALA A 144 8.13 -1.07 0.69
C ALA A 144 6.65 -1.46 0.87
N TYR A 145 6.02 -1.08 1.99
CA TYR A 145 4.60 -1.25 2.19
C TYR A 145 3.77 -0.56 1.10
N TYR A 146 4.08 0.71 0.81
CA TYR A 146 3.38 1.44 -0.25
C TYR A 146 3.79 0.99 -1.65
N GLU A 147 5.03 0.53 -1.83
CA GLU A 147 5.43 -0.06 -3.11
C GLU A 147 4.56 -1.26 -3.46
N GLY A 148 4.39 -2.20 -2.51
CA GLY A 148 3.53 -3.37 -2.71
C GLY A 148 2.07 -3.00 -2.92
N LEU A 149 1.55 -2.04 -2.14
CA LEU A 149 0.17 -1.56 -2.26
C LEU A 149 -0.10 -0.92 -3.63
N LEU A 150 0.78 -0.02 -4.07
CA LEU A 150 0.65 0.70 -5.34
C LEU A 150 0.82 -0.23 -6.54
N GLN A 151 1.79 -1.15 -6.47
CA GLN A 151 2.00 -2.14 -7.52
C GLN A 151 0.77 -3.02 -7.70
N ALA A 152 0.23 -3.57 -6.61
CA ALA A 152 -0.99 -4.36 -6.65
C ALA A 152 -2.19 -3.55 -7.15
N ALA A 153 -2.29 -2.24 -6.82
CA ALA A 153 -3.34 -1.38 -7.31
C ALA A 153 -3.29 -1.19 -8.83
N LEU A 154 -2.10 -1.04 -9.39
CA LEU A 154 -1.89 -0.92 -10.83
C LEU A 154 -2.19 -2.24 -11.57
N GLU A 155 -1.78 -3.38 -11.00
CA GLU A 155 -2.13 -4.70 -11.51
C GLU A 155 -3.66 -4.90 -11.57
N GLU A 156 -4.37 -4.49 -10.51
CA GLU A 156 -5.84 -4.60 -10.43
C GLU A 156 -6.58 -3.73 -11.45
N VAL A 157 -6.00 -2.64 -11.92
CA VAL A 157 -6.56 -1.82 -13.01
C VAL A 157 -6.06 -2.22 -14.40
N GLY A 158 -5.40 -3.39 -14.51
CA GLY A 158 -5.01 -4.01 -15.78
C GLY A 158 -3.65 -3.60 -16.32
N VAL A 159 -2.81 -2.94 -15.51
CA VAL A 159 -1.43 -2.63 -15.91
C VAL A 159 -0.59 -3.91 -15.88
N LYS A 160 0.10 -4.19 -16.97
CA LYS A 160 1.04 -5.30 -17.05
C LYS A 160 2.43 -4.84 -16.60
N ASN A 161 3.02 -5.62 -15.68
CA ASN A 161 4.36 -5.40 -15.14
C ASN A 161 4.59 -3.97 -14.62
N PRO A 162 3.71 -3.43 -13.74
CA PRO A 162 3.96 -2.15 -13.12
C PRO A 162 5.21 -2.24 -12.23
N ARG A 163 5.95 -1.15 -12.14
CA ARG A 163 7.10 -1.02 -11.25
C ARG A 163 6.89 0.18 -10.36
N VAL A 164 7.07 -0.02 -9.08
CA VAL A 164 7.01 1.02 -8.07
C VAL A 164 8.26 0.91 -7.21
N GLY A 165 9.01 1.98 -7.13
CA GLY A 165 10.21 2.05 -6.29
C GLY A 165 10.19 3.30 -5.43
N ALA A 166 10.55 3.15 -4.16
CA ALA A 166 10.72 4.27 -3.25
C ALA A 166 11.93 5.11 -3.68
N GLY A 167 11.72 6.42 -3.70
CA GLY A 167 12.74 7.42 -3.97
C GLY A 167 13.11 8.20 -2.70
N VAL A 168 13.03 9.53 -2.78
CA VAL A 168 13.40 10.39 -1.66
C VAL A 168 12.40 10.26 -0.52
N ARG A 169 12.92 9.99 0.68
CA ARG A 169 12.17 10.00 1.94
C ARG A 169 12.53 11.25 2.73
N THR A 170 11.51 11.90 3.26
CA THR A 170 11.60 13.04 4.16
C THR A 170 10.81 12.75 5.44
N ASP A 171 10.89 13.63 6.44
CA ASP A 171 10.08 13.51 7.66
C ASP A 171 8.57 13.60 7.38
N ASP A 172 8.18 14.29 6.30
CA ASP A 172 6.79 14.51 5.92
C ASP A 172 6.22 13.39 5.05
N GLY A 173 7.05 12.58 4.37
CA GLY A 173 6.57 11.55 3.46
C GLY A 173 7.64 10.87 2.63
N CYS A 174 7.19 10.12 1.65
CA CYS A 174 8.06 9.42 0.71
C CYS A 174 7.57 9.62 -0.73
N THR A 175 8.53 9.77 -1.65
CA THR A 175 8.27 9.84 -3.09
C THR A 175 8.46 8.45 -3.69
N TYR A 176 7.56 8.07 -4.60
CA TYR A 176 7.59 6.80 -5.30
C TYR A 176 7.65 7.05 -6.80
N ARG A 177 8.58 6.38 -7.49
CA ARG A 177 8.61 6.31 -8.94
C ARG A 177 7.70 5.20 -9.39
N VAL A 178 6.74 5.52 -10.24
CA VAL A 178 5.74 4.60 -10.79
C VAL A 178 5.91 4.53 -12.29
N THR A 179 6.17 3.33 -12.82
CA THR A 179 6.35 3.12 -14.26
C THR A 179 5.64 1.87 -14.73
N TRP A 180 5.24 1.86 -16.02
CA TRP A 180 4.69 0.67 -16.69
C TRP A 180 4.94 0.72 -18.19
N GLY A 181 4.74 -0.41 -18.89
CA GLY A 181 4.96 -0.55 -20.33
C GLY A 181 6.35 -1.09 -20.69
N PRO A 182 6.69 -1.18 -21.99
CA PRO A 182 8.01 -1.61 -22.40
C PRO A 182 9.06 -0.61 -21.91
N GLN A 183 10.09 -1.11 -21.24
CA GLN A 183 11.22 -0.25 -20.87
C GLN A 183 11.91 0.27 -22.14
N PRO A 184 12.37 1.54 -22.13
CA PRO A 184 13.46 1.92 -23.03
C PRO A 184 14.60 0.94 -22.78
N LEU A 185 15.13 0.35 -23.87
CA LEU A 185 16.38 -0.41 -23.80
C LEU A 185 17.39 0.47 -23.07
N GLU A 186 17.91 -0.01 -21.96
CA GLU A 186 19.04 0.62 -21.27
C GLU A 186 20.15 0.76 -22.33
N THR A 187 20.39 1.96 -22.81
CA THR A 187 21.50 2.22 -23.72
C THR A 187 22.76 1.82 -22.99
N ALA A 188 23.39 0.73 -23.46
CA ALA A 188 24.68 0.30 -22.94
C ALA A 188 25.62 1.52 -22.88
N PRO A 189 26.40 1.67 -21.78
CA PRO A 189 27.35 2.75 -21.72
C PRO A 189 28.26 2.69 -22.95
N PRO A 190 28.66 3.83 -23.53
CA PRO A 190 29.55 3.86 -24.68
C PRO A 190 30.80 3.06 -24.31
N MET A 191 31.14 2.09 -25.18
CA MET A 191 32.42 1.38 -25.08
C MET A 191 33.53 2.45 -25.17
N GLU A 192 34.21 2.71 -24.04
CA GLU A 192 35.45 3.47 -24.10
C GLU A 192 36.41 2.73 -24.99
N ASP A 193 36.75 3.32 -26.12
CA ASP A 193 37.81 2.90 -27.00
C ASP A 193 39.12 2.85 -26.21
N ARG A 194 39.57 1.63 -25.88
CA ARG A 194 40.93 1.41 -25.42
C ARG A 194 41.83 1.43 -26.67
N LEU A 195 42.46 2.57 -26.91
CA LEU A 195 43.70 2.67 -27.67
C LEU A 195 44.91 2.33 -26.78
#